data_1b9040e07a706c5c35a802504a25b417
#
_entry.id   1b9040e07a706c5c35a802504a25b417
#
_cell.length_a   1.000
_cell.length_b   1.000
_cell.length_c   1.000
_cell.angle_alpha   90.00
_cell.angle_beta   90.00
_cell.angle_gamma   90.00
#
_symmetry.space_group_name_H-M   'P 1'
#
loop_
_entity.id
_entity.type
_entity.pdbx_description
1 polymer ?
#
loop_
_entity_poly.entity_id
_entity_poly.type
_entity_poly.pdbx_seq_one_letter_code
_entity_poly.pdbx_strand_id
1 'polypeptide(L)'
;KQRAYFNFEHEESIGQPNWNLVKGKPWYRVQSYEWDYDTGSIGRRLIADEWRESQAWQAFSAYESMKKQRLLDYDGFSWCCLHGGPNTATYKKPIIDFLGHAKLAWHANKMVFQHVLAGSDNVDVVYGPGDTIDPVVMNLGEARAVDVLIEIRDMNDNIVDSHEFRDIKCASGRNVSKLPPYKPSIPSEGYYAVVYTVR
;
A
#
# COMPACT_ATOMS: atom_id res chain seq x y z
N LYS A 1 -19.59 17.08 8.29
CA LYS A 1 -19.25 16.13 9.38
C LYS A 1 -19.40 16.82 10.72
N GLN A 2 -20.17 16.24 11.63
CA GLN A 2 -20.37 16.81 12.98
C GLN A 2 -19.33 16.29 14.00
N ARG A 3 -18.63 15.20 13.70
CA ARG A 3 -17.60 14.59 14.57
C ARG A 3 -16.43 14.07 13.74
N ALA A 4 -15.24 14.13 14.34
CA ALA A 4 -14.05 13.51 13.78
C ALA A 4 -14.19 11.98 13.80
N TYR A 5 -13.69 11.34 12.77
CA TYR A 5 -13.69 9.88 12.63
C TYR A 5 -12.24 9.36 12.46
N PHE A 6 -11.79 8.56 13.42
CA PHE A 6 -10.47 7.98 13.45
C PHE A 6 -10.54 6.45 13.42
N ASN A 7 -9.65 5.85 12.66
CA ASN A 7 -9.40 4.42 12.72
C ASN A 7 -8.16 4.17 13.59
N PHE A 8 -8.36 3.61 14.77
CA PHE A 8 -7.28 3.16 15.65
C PHE A 8 -6.95 1.70 15.37
N GLU A 9 -5.70 1.30 15.58
CA GLU A 9 -5.26 -0.08 15.41
C GLU A 9 -5.52 -0.67 14.02
N HIS A 10 -5.21 0.09 12.99
CA HIS A 10 -5.29 -0.42 11.64
C HIS A 10 -4.22 -1.50 11.42
N GLU A 11 -4.63 -2.76 11.30
CA GLU A 11 -3.73 -3.91 11.25
C GLU A 11 -4.27 -5.06 10.37
N GLU A 12 -4.83 -4.74 9.22
CA GLU A 12 -5.50 -5.71 8.36
C GLU A 12 -4.55 -6.73 7.74
N SER A 13 -3.25 -6.50 7.81
CA SER A 13 -2.27 -7.38 7.19
C SER A 13 -1.02 -7.55 8.02
N ILE A 14 -0.41 -8.71 7.85
CA ILE A 14 0.83 -9.09 8.52
C ILE A 14 1.92 -9.37 7.50
N GLY A 15 3.17 -9.08 7.87
CA GLY A 15 4.36 -9.37 7.07
C GLY A 15 5.44 -9.98 7.94
N GLN A 16 6.00 -11.10 7.51
CA GLN A 16 7.07 -11.76 8.22
C GLN A 16 8.34 -10.89 8.24
N PRO A 17 9.12 -10.91 9.31
CA PRO A 17 10.47 -10.35 9.29
C PRO A 17 11.37 -11.16 8.34
N ASN A 18 12.51 -10.59 7.99
CA ASN A 18 13.52 -11.34 7.24
C ASN A 18 14.17 -12.41 8.14
N TRP A 19 13.63 -13.62 8.11
CA TRP A 19 14.09 -14.74 8.95
C TRP A 19 15.55 -15.13 8.70
N ASN A 20 16.10 -14.85 7.52
CA ASN A 20 17.51 -15.14 7.22
C ASN A 20 18.48 -14.32 8.11
N LEU A 21 18.06 -13.16 8.60
CA LEU A 21 18.86 -12.33 9.49
C LEU A 21 18.94 -12.89 10.92
N VAL A 22 18.00 -13.75 11.29
CA VAL A 22 17.88 -14.27 12.65
C VAL A 22 18.16 -15.77 12.77
N LYS A 23 18.23 -16.48 11.65
CA LYS A 23 18.53 -17.91 11.61
C LYS A 23 19.84 -18.22 12.33
N GLY A 24 19.82 -19.22 13.21
CA GLY A 24 20.98 -19.61 14.02
C GLY A 24 21.18 -18.76 15.28
N LYS A 25 20.39 -17.74 15.53
CA LYS A 25 20.43 -17.02 16.80
C LYS A 25 19.78 -17.85 17.90
N PRO A 26 20.21 -17.74 19.19
CA PRO A 26 19.68 -18.55 20.29
C PRO A 26 18.17 -18.42 20.49
N TRP A 27 17.61 -17.24 20.19
CA TRP A 27 16.20 -16.89 20.34
C TRP A 27 15.37 -17.17 19.09
N TYR A 28 15.94 -17.67 17.99
CA TYR A 28 15.24 -17.91 16.72
C TYR A 28 14.01 -18.82 16.88
N ARG A 29 14.11 -19.85 17.72
CA ARG A 29 13.01 -20.79 17.95
C ARG A 29 11.85 -20.22 18.75
N VAL A 30 12.07 -19.15 19.47
CA VAL A 30 11.03 -18.46 20.25
C VAL A 30 10.13 -17.65 19.30
N GLN A 31 10.67 -17.33 18.15
CA GLN A 31 10.02 -16.60 17.08
C GLN A 31 9.36 -17.56 16.11
N SER A 32 8.29 -18.21 16.49
CA SER A 32 7.65 -19.17 15.59
C SER A 32 7.03 -18.47 14.40
N TYR A 33 7.68 -18.58 13.24
CA TYR A 33 7.08 -18.27 11.95
C TYR A 33 6.00 -19.30 11.58
N GLU A 34 5.89 -20.35 12.37
CA GLU A 34 4.95 -21.45 12.21
C GLU A 34 3.56 -21.17 12.80
N TRP A 35 3.30 -19.98 13.30
CA TRP A 35 2.00 -19.62 13.79
C TRP A 35 0.97 -19.56 12.65
N ASP A 36 -0.22 -20.09 12.93
CA ASP A 36 -1.33 -20.14 11.97
C ASP A 36 -1.91 -18.76 11.57
N TYR A 37 -1.33 -17.69 12.09
CA TYR A 37 -1.71 -16.32 11.76
C TYR A 37 -1.68 -16.03 10.26
N ASP A 38 -0.71 -16.63 9.55
CA ASP A 38 -0.54 -16.39 8.13
C ASP A 38 -1.57 -17.14 7.30
N THR A 39 -2.09 -18.26 7.80
CA THR A 39 -3.10 -19.05 7.10
C THR A 39 -4.40 -18.25 6.88
N GLY A 40 -4.81 -17.45 7.87
CA GLY A 40 -5.97 -16.57 7.74
C GLY A 40 -5.79 -15.43 6.74
N SER A 41 -4.55 -14.94 6.56
CA SER A 41 -4.26 -13.80 5.69
C SER A 41 -4.03 -14.18 4.24
N ILE A 42 -3.39 -15.31 3.98
CA ILE A 42 -2.94 -15.71 2.64
C ILE A 42 -3.41 -17.12 2.23
N GLY A 43 -4.25 -17.75 3.04
CA GLY A 43 -4.82 -19.08 2.75
C GLY A 43 -3.87 -20.25 2.93
N ARG A 44 -2.62 -20.02 3.34
CA ARG A 44 -1.63 -21.06 3.62
C ARG A 44 -0.60 -20.62 4.64
N ARG A 45 0.06 -21.59 5.27
CA ARG A 45 1.17 -21.34 6.17
C ARG A 45 2.41 -20.91 5.39
N LEU A 46 3.02 -19.81 5.84
CA LEU A 46 4.31 -19.37 5.29
C LEU A 46 5.47 -20.14 5.91
N ILE A 47 6.41 -20.53 5.07
CA ILE A 47 7.72 -21.00 5.50
C ILE A 47 8.69 -19.81 5.63
N ALA A 48 9.81 -20.03 6.31
CA ALA A 48 10.79 -18.97 6.58
C ALA A 48 11.33 -18.26 5.33
N ASP A 49 11.40 -18.95 4.20
CA ASP A 49 11.95 -18.41 2.96
C ASP A 49 10.94 -17.54 2.19
N GLU A 50 9.66 -17.58 2.56
CA GLU A 50 8.56 -16.81 1.92
C GLU A 50 8.30 -15.45 2.59
N TRP A 51 9.22 -14.96 3.39
CA TRP A 51 9.06 -13.69 4.08
C TRP A 51 8.90 -12.48 3.14
N ARG A 52 9.48 -12.55 1.94
CA ARG A 52 9.38 -11.46 0.94
C ARG A 52 7.96 -11.32 0.41
N GLU A 53 7.35 -12.42 0.04
CA GLU A 53 5.97 -12.48 -0.45
C GLU A 53 4.99 -11.99 0.62
N SER A 54 5.23 -12.39 1.86
CA SER A 54 4.47 -11.93 3.02
C SER A 54 4.61 -10.41 3.21
N GLN A 55 5.81 -9.85 3.07
CA GLN A 55 6.02 -8.41 3.15
C GLN A 55 5.39 -7.66 1.97
N ALA A 56 5.42 -8.22 0.77
CA ALA A 56 4.77 -7.66 -0.40
C ALA A 56 3.26 -7.59 -0.20
N TRP A 57 2.65 -8.66 0.33
CA TRP A 57 1.23 -8.67 0.69
C TRP A 57 0.89 -7.63 1.75
N GLN A 58 1.69 -7.53 2.82
CA GLN A 58 1.50 -6.52 3.85
C GLN A 58 1.56 -5.10 3.27
N ALA A 59 2.52 -4.83 2.41
CA ALA A 59 2.70 -3.52 1.77
C ALA A 59 1.52 -3.16 0.87
N PHE A 60 1.08 -4.08 0.03
CA PHE A 60 -0.08 -3.91 -0.85
C PHE A 60 -1.35 -3.64 -0.03
N SER A 61 -1.65 -4.50 0.94
CA SER A 61 -2.83 -4.37 1.79
C SER A 61 -2.82 -3.06 2.59
N ALA A 62 -1.66 -2.68 3.14
CA ALA A 62 -1.49 -1.42 3.84
C ALA A 62 -1.76 -0.21 2.93
N TYR A 63 -1.20 -0.22 1.72
CA TYR A 63 -1.39 0.86 0.76
C TYR A 63 -2.87 1.01 0.39
N GLU A 64 -3.52 -0.07 -0.05
CA GLU A 64 -4.92 -0.05 -0.52
C GLU A 64 -5.88 0.36 0.61
N SER A 65 -5.69 -0.20 1.77
CA SER A 65 -6.54 0.07 2.94
C SER A 65 -6.43 1.52 3.41
N MET A 66 -5.23 2.08 3.49
CA MET A 66 -5.04 3.48 3.89
C MET A 66 -5.41 4.47 2.78
N LYS A 67 -5.16 4.14 1.51
CA LYS A 67 -5.67 4.90 0.37
C LYS A 67 -7.19 5.03 0.47
N LYS A 68 -7.90 3.93 0.71
CA LYS A 68 -9.35 3.92 0.88
C LYS A 68 -9.82 4.81 2.04
N GLN A 69 -9.11 4.83 3.16
CA GLN A 69 -9.45 5.72 4.26
C GLN A 69 -9.31 7.20 3.88
N ARG A 70 -8.30 7.54 3.09
CA ARG A 70 -8.17 8.91 2.55
C ARG A 70 -9.32 9.27 1.61
N LEU A 71 -9.77 8.34 0.77
CA LEU A 71 -10.92 8.52 -0.13
C LEU A 71 -12.23 8.68 0.63
N LEU A 72 -12.42 7.96 1.74
CA LEU A 72 -13.62 7.98 2.57
C LEU A 72 -13.66 9.13 3.59
N ASP A 73 -12.73 10.06 3.53
CA ASP A 73 -12.71 11.26 4.38
C ASP A 73 -12.58 10.93 5.89
N TYR A 74 -11.76 9.95 6.25
CA TYR A 74 -11.36 9.72 7.63
C TYR A 74 -10.48 10.87 8.13
N ASP A 75 -10.66 11.27 9.38
CA ASP A 75 -9.87 12.35 9.98
C ASP A 75 -8.46 11.91 10.37
N GLY A 76 -8.26 10.63 10.56
CA GLY A 76 -6.97 10.05 10.82
C GLY A 76 -7.04 8.54 11.00
N PHE A 77 -5.88 7.93 11.00
CA PHE A 77 -5.70 6.52 11.29
C PHE A 77 -4.35 6.28 11.95
N SER A 78 -4.24 5.18 12.67
CA SER A 78 -3.02 4.72 13.31
C SER A 78 -2.74 3.30 12.91
N TRP A 79 -1.53 3.04 12.42
CA TRP A 79 -1.09 1.70 12.11
C TRP A 79 -0.67 0.97 13.39
N CYS A 80 -1.18 -0.20 13.63
CA CYS A 80 -0.70 -1.06 14.71
C CYS A 80 0.20 -2.16 14.11
N CYS A 81 1.46 -2.16 14.37
CA CYS A 81 2.29 -1.33 15.23
C CYS A 81 3.46 -0.80 14.43
N LEU A 82 4.13 0.25 14.94
CA LEU A 82 5.32 0.77 14.27
C LEU A 82 6.48 -0.22 14.36
N HIS A 83 6.82 -0.65 15.56
CA HIS A 83 7.94 -1.54 15.85
C HIS A 83 7.49 -2.69 16.75
N GLY A 84 7.93 -3.89 16.48
CA GLY A 84 7.56 -5.10 17.20
C GLY A 84 8.68 -5.66 18.05
N GLY A 85 8.26 -6.27 19.17
CA GLY A 85 9.17 -7.04 20.02
C GLY A 85 9.38 -8.47 19.50
N PRO A 86 10.48 -9.11 19.89
CA PRO A 86 10.82 -10.46 19.41
C PRO A 86 9.91 -11.56 19.99
N ASN A 87 9.27 -11.32 21.12
CA ASN A 87 8.61 -12.35 21.92
C ASN A 87 7.09 -12.32 21.89
N THR A 88 6.50 -11.57 20.94
CA THR A 88 5.06 -11.38 20.91
C THR A 88 4.47 -11.70 19.55
N ALA A 89 3.19 -12.04 19.52
CA ALA A 89 2.45 -12.21 18.27
C ALA A 89 2.47 -10.97 17.38
N THR A 90 2.84 -9.81 17.94
CA THR A 90 2.92 -8.55 17.25
C THR A 90 4.14 -8.39 16.35
N TYR A 91 5.10 -9.30 16.36
CA TYR A 91 6.31 -9.16 15.53
C TYR A 91 6.04 -9.23 14.02
N LYS A 92 4.91 -9.79 13.61
CA LYS A 92 4.48 -9.85 12.20
C LYS A 92 3.74 -8.59 11.75
N LYS A 93 2.99 -7.96 12.62
CA LYS A 93 2.17 -6.77 12.34
C LYS A 93 2.99 -5.51 12.08
N PRO A 94 4.08 -5.23 12.84
CA PRO A 94 4.84 -4.02 12.69
C PRO A 94 5.42 -3.83 11.30
N ILE A 95 5.55 -2.57 10.89
CA ILE A 95 6.16 -2.17 9.63
C ILE A 95 7.68 -1.97 9.74
N ILE A 96 8.21 -1.97 10.96
CA ILE A 96 9.63 -2.09 11.27
C ILE A 96 9.79 -3.38 12.07
N ASP A 97 10.72 -4.23 11.66
CA ASP A 97 10.98 -5.48 12.35
C ASP A 97 11.68 -5.26 13.71
N PHE A 98 11.80 -6.31 14.51
CA PHE A 98 12.40 -6.23 15.83
C PHE A 98 13.92 -5.98 15.82
N LEU A 99 14.57 -6.07 14.65
CA LEU A 99 15.98 -5.70 14.46
C LEU A 99 16.15 -4.23 14.03
N GLY A 100 15.04 -3.52 13.81
CA GLY A 100 15.05 -2.14 13.36
C GLY A 100 15.05 -1.96 11.84
N HIS A 101 14.85 -3.04 11.06
CA HIS A 101 14.80 -2.93 9.61
C HIS A 101 13.38 -2.58 9.14
N ALA A 102 13.30 -1.61 8.24
CA ALA A 102 12.05 -1.28 7.58
C ALA A 102 11.58 -2.43 6.68
N LYS A 103 10.33 -2.85 6.83
CA LYS A 103 9.66 -3.77 5.92
C LYS A 103 9.10 -3.00 4.71
N LEU A 104 8.66 -3.72 3.67
CA LEU A 104 8.02 -3.08 2.50
C LEU A 104 6.81 -2.20 2.88
N ALA A 105 6.05 -2.59 3.89
CA ALA A 105 4.91 -1.81 4.39
C ALA A 105 5.31 -0.44 4.96
N TRP A 106 6.55 -0.25 5.45
CA TRP A 106 7.05 1.07 5.82
C TRP A 106 7.06 2.03 4.63
N HIS A 107 7.52 1.56 3.48
CA HIS A 107 7.56 2.36 2.25
C HIS A 107 6.16 2.64 1.72
N ALA A 108 5.26 1.66 1.77
CA ALA A 108 3.86 1.83 1.42
C ALA A 108 3.18 2.91 2.30
N ASN A 109 3.40 2.86 3.61
CA ASN A 109 2.93 3.90 4.54
C ASN A 109 3.48 5.28 4.18
N LYS A 110 4.79 5.37 3.92
CA LYS A 110 5.43 6.63 3.52
C LYS A 110 4.78 7.24 2.26
N MET A 111 4.39 6.38 1.30
CA MET A 111 3.68 6.84 0.09
C MET A 111 2.29 7.38 0.44
N VAL A 112 1.51 6.64 1.21
CA VAL A 112 0.14 7.03 1.56
C VAL A 112 0.08 8.28 2.43
N PHE A 113 1.08 8.53 3.26
CA PHE A 113 1.16 9.72 4.11
C PHE A 113 1.67 10.97 3.39
N GLN A 114 1.96 10.93 2.10
CA GLN A 114 2.32 12.15 1.36
C GLN A 114 1.16 13.16 1.36
N HIS A 115 1.51 14.45 1.37
CA HIS A 115 0.52 15.52 1.34
C HIS A 115 -0.37 15.42 0.09
N VAL A 116 0.23 15.17 -1.06
CA VAL A 116 -0.50 14.89 -2.30
C VAL A 116 -0.22 13.45 -2.71
N LEU A 117 -1.28 12.70 -2.92
CA LEU A 117 -1.23 11.32 -3.40
C LEU A 117 -2.12 11.19 -4.64
N ALA A 118 -1.58 10.72 -5.73
CA ALA A 118 -2.36 10.24 -6.85
C ALA A 118 -2.56 8.72 -6.77
N GLY A 119 -3.68 8.24 -7.25
CA GLY A 119 -4.04 6.83 -7.24
C GLY A 119 -5.33 6.59 -8.02
N SER A 120 -5.96 5.44 -7.83
CA SER A 120 -7.28 5.13 -8.40
C SER A 120 -8.35 4.98 -7.33
N ASP A 121 -9.59 5.32 -7.69
CA ASP A 121 -10.80 5.03 -6.91
C ASP A 121 -11.27 3.57 -7.09
N ASN A 122 -10.68 2.85 -8.04
CA ASN A 122 -10.98 1.44 -8.26
C ASN A 122 -10.60 0.59 -7.05
N VAL A 123 -11.43 -0.40 -6.77
CA VAL A 123 -11.20 -1.41 -5.72
C VAL A 123 -10.61 -2.68 -6.32
N ASP A 124 -10.99 -2.96 -7.57
CA ASP A 124 -10.55 -4.16 -8.29
C ASP A 124 -9.11 -4.03 -8.75
N VAL A 125 -8.40 -5.15 -8.71
CA VAL A 125 -7.03 -5.31 -9.20
C VAL A 125 -6.96 -6.16 -10.47
N VAL A 126 -8.11 -6.67 -10.92
CA VAL A 126 -8.26 -7.43 -12.16
C VAL A 126 -9.14 -6.63 -13.10
N TYR A 127 -8.62 -6.33 -14.27
CA TYR A 127 -9.27 -5.51 -15.30
C TYR A 127 -9.51 -6.34 -16.54
N GLY A 128 -10.71 -6.25 -17.09
CA GLY A 128 -11.09 -6.84 -18.37
C GLY A 128 -10.86 -5.89 -19.55
N PRO A 129 -11.01 -6.41 -20.78
CA PRO A 129 -10.95 -5.56 -21.98
C PRO A 129 -12.02 -4.47 -21.94
N GLY A 130 -11.60 -3.24 -21.91
CA GLY A 130 -12.49 -2.08 -21.91
C GLY A 130 -12.73 -1.42 -20.58
N ASP A 131 -12.25 -1.99 -19.49
CA ASP A 131 -12.29 -1.37 -18.18
C ASP A 131 -11.41 -0.12 -18.14
N THR A 132 -11.75 0.78 -17.22
CA THR A 132 -11.04 2.04 -17.03
C THR A 132 -10.40 2.11 -15.67
N ILE A 133 -9.31 2.83 -15.59
CA ILE A 133 -8.77 3.33 -14.34
C ILE A 133 -9.49 4.64 -14.04
N ASP A 134 -9.97 4.80 -12.81
CA ASP A 134 -10.62 6.02 -12.34
C ASP A 134 -9.64 6.81 -11.45
N PRO A 135 -8.80 7.69 -12.05
CA PRO A 135 -7.74 8.32 -11.31
C PRO A 135 -8.27 9.39 -10.36
N VAL A 136 -7.60 9.54 -9.23
CA VAL A 136 -7.91 10.55 -8.23
C VAL A 136 -6.64 11.20 -7.70
N VAL A 137 -6.76 12.47 -7.28
CA VAL A 137 -5.72 13.17 -6.52
C VAL A 137 -6.28 13.48 -5.14
N MET A 138 -5.58 13.05 -4.11
CA MET A 138 -5.92 13.29 -2.71
C MET A 138 -4.95 14.30 -2.13
N ASN A 139 -5.44 15.49 -1.77
CA ASN A 139 -4.65 16.55 -1.13
C ASN A 139 -4.96 16.62 0.38
N LEU A 140 -3.93 16.79 1.19
CA LEU A 140 -4.02 17.01 2.65
C LEU A 140 -3.46 18.38 3.07
N GLY A 141 -2.96 19.16 2.12
CA GLY A 141 -2.27 20.41 2.38
C GLY A 141 -3.00 21.65 1.88
N GLU A 142 -2.23 22.64 1.52
CA GLU A 142 -2.73 23.88 0.92
C GLU A 142 -3.27 23.65 -0.49
N ALA A 143 -4.12 24.57 -0.96
CA ALA A 143 -4.61 24.55 -2.33
C ALA A 143 -3.44 24.68 -3.31
N ARG A 144 -3.44 23.86 -4.36
CA ARG A 144 -2.39 23.84 -5.38
C ARG A 144 -2.89 23.30 -6.71
N ALA A 145 -2.14 23.56 -7.75
CA ALA A 145 -2.26 22.86 -9.01
C ALA A 145 -1.15 21.82 -9.12
N VAL A 146 -1.47 20.68 -9.70
CA VAL A 146 -0.52 19.58 -9.93
C VAL A 146 -0.75 18.97 -11.31
N ASP A 147 0.30 18.36 -11.85
CA ASP A 147 0.19 17.46 -13.00
C ASP A 147 0.30 16.02 -12.50
N VAL A 148 -0.44 15.11 -13.13
CA VAL A 148 -0.39 13.67 -12.81
C VAL A 148 -0.06 12.91 -14.09
N LEU A 149 1.08 12.24 -14.09
CA LEU A 149 1.45 11.25 -15.09
C LEU A 149 1.06 9.86 -14.58
N ILE A 150 0.31 9.12 -15.40
CA ILE A 150 0.00 7.72 -15.20
C ILE A 150 0.78 6.92 -16.24
N GLU A 151 1.54 5.95 -15.79
CA GLU A 151 2.26 5.01 -16.64
C GLU A 151 1.81 3.60 -16.35
N ILE A 152 1.53 2.85 -17.40
CA ILE A 152 1.30 1.40 -17.31
C ILE A 152 2.62 0.73 -17.68
N ARG A 153 3.16 -0.07 -16.77
CA ARG A 153 4.45 -0.73 -16.96
C ARG A 153 4.30 -2.25 -16.90
N ASP A 154 5.01 -2.93 -17.78
CA ASP A 154 5.11 -4.39 -17.75
C ASP A 154 6.03 -4.86 -16.60
N MET A 155 6.17 -6.17 -16.42
CA MET A 155 7.02 -6.76 -15.39
C MET A 155 8.53 -6.55 -15.62
N ASN A 156 8.93 -6.01 -16.76
CA ASN A 156 10.31 -5.62 -17.06
C ASN A 156 10.54 -4.11 -16.93
N ASP A 157 9.56 -3.39 -16.35
CA ASP A 157 9.55 -1.94 -16.15
C ASP A 157 9.50 -1.12 -17.46
N ASN A 158 9.09 -1.73 -18.59
CA ASN A 158 8.86 -1.01 -19.82
C ASN A 158 7.50 -0.31 -19.76
N ILE A 159 7.45 0.94 -20.20
CA ILE A 159 6.18 1.68 -20.33
C ILE A 159 5.45 1.15 -21.57
N VAL A 160 4.26 0.58 -21.35
CA VAL A 160 3.40 0.06 -22.42
C VAL A 160 2.32 1.05 -22.83
N ASP A 161 1.91 1.93 -21.90
CA ASP A 161 0.99 3.03 -22.15
C ASP A 161 1.19 4.13 -21.12
N SER A 162 0.78 5.37 -21.44
CA SER A 162 0.85 6.47 -20.48
C SER A 162 -0.17 7.56 -20.81
N HIS A 163 -0.59 8.28 -19.77
CA HIS A 163 -1.47 9.43 -19.90
C HIS A 163 -1.10 10.52 -18.88
N GLU A 164 -1.15 11.78 -19.29
CA GLU A 164 -0.85 12.92 -18.41
C GLU A 164 -2.08 13.82 -18.28
N PHE A 165 -2.48 14.07 -17.04
CA PHE A 165 -3.45 15.09 -16.67
C PHE A 165 -2.71 16.32 -16.18
N ARG A 166 -3.04 17.48 -16.68
CA ARG A 166 -2.35 18.74 -16.35
C ARG A 166 -3.23 19.73 -15.64
N ASP A 167 -2.62 20.59 -14.84
CA ASP A 167 -3.24 21.73 -14.15
C ASP A 167 -4.45 21.33 -13.29
N ILE A 168 -4.36 20.18 -12.59
CA ILE A 168 -5.41 19.68 -11.73
C ILE A 168 -5.48 20.56 -10.50
N LYS A 169 -6.61 21.24 -10.31
CA LYS A 169 -6.83 22.09 -9.15
C LYS A 169 -7.24 21.26 -7.94
N CYS A 170 -6.41 21.27 -6.94
CA CYS A 170 -6.67 20.64 -5.65
C CYS A 170 -7.02 21.73 -4.62
N ALA A 171 -8.19 21.65 -4.01
CA ALA A 171 -8.58 22.55 -2.94
C ALA A 171 -7.72 22.30 -1.67
N SER A 172 -7.68 23.28 -0.78
CA SER A 172 -7.00 23.14 0.52
C SER A 172 -7.72 22.15 1.45
N GLY A 173 -6.97 21.62 2.39
CA GLY A 173 -7.45 20.65 3.36
C GLY A 173 -7.60 19.26 2.76
N ARG A 174 -8.36 18.39 3.43
CA ARG A 174 -8.66 17.07 2.85
C ARG A 174 -9.58 17.22 1.66
N ASN A 175 -9.02 16.99 0.50
CA ASN A 175 -9.73 17.12 -0.77
C ASN A 175 -9.40 15.93 -1.68
N VAL A 176 -10.42 15.43 -2.37
CA VAL A 176 -10.31 14.41 -3.41
C VAL A 176 -10.77 15.00 -4.72
N SER A 177 -9.88 15.13 -5.67
CA SER A 177 -10.17 15.56 -7.05
C SER A 177 -10.24 14.32 -7.94
N LYS A 178 -11.43 14.04 -8.49
CA LYS A 178 -11.62 12.97 -9.46
C LYS A 178 -11.20 13.45 -10.84
N LEU A 179 -10.47 12.62 -11.56
CA LEU A 179 -10.04 12.87 -12.92
C LEU A 179 -10.94 12.11 -13.91
N PRO A 180 -10.92 12.47 -15.20
CA PRO A 180 -11.61 11.67 -16.20
C PRO A 180 -11.09 10.22 -16.21
N PRO A 181 -11.98 9.24 -16.44
CA PRO A 181 -11.56 7.84 -16.55
C PRO A 181 -10.50 7.67 -17.65
N TYR A 182 -9.47 6.91 -17.35
CA TYR A 182 -8.41 6.57 -18.29
C TYR A 182 -8.53 5.11 -18.72
N LYS A 183 -8.65 4.88 -20.02
CA LYS A 183 -8.69 3.55 -20.60
C LYS A 183 -7.31 3.21 -21.16
N PRO A 184 -6.52 2.37 -20.47
CA PRO A 184 -5.19 2.03 -20.95
C PRO A 184 -5.25 1.10 -22.19
N SER A 185 -4.29 1.27 -23.09
CA SER A 185 -4.06 0.38 -24.22
C SER A 185 -3.08 -0.72 -23.80
N ILE A 186 -3.61 -1.89 -23.45
CA ILE A 186 -2.82 -3.05 -22.99
C ILE A 186 -2.61 -4.02 -24.14
N PRO A 187 -1.36 -4.40 -24.47
CA PRO A 187 -1.05 -5.21 -25.65
C PRO A 187 -1.46 -6.68 -25.52
N SER A 188 -1.53 -7.22 -24.30
CA SER A 188 -1.85 -8.62 -24.03
C SER A 188 -2.31 -8.81 -22.59
N GLU A 189 -2.88 -9.97 -22.28
CA GLU A 189 -3.09 -10.39 -20.90
C GLU A 189 -1.75 -10.50 -20.16
N GLY A 190 -1.72 -10.12 -18.88
CA GLY A 190 -0.52 -10.16 -18.07
C GLY A 190 -0.63 -9.35 -16.79
N TYR A 191 0.49 -9.22 -16.11
CA TYR A 191 0.63 -8.38 -14.92
C TYR A 191 1.27 -7.05 -15.31
N TYR A 192 0.66 -5.97 -14.83
CA TYR A 192 1.12 -4.61 -15.10
C TYR A 192 1.11 -3.80 -13.81
N ALA A 193 2.05 -2.90 -13.68
CA ALA A 193 2.06 -1.89 -12.62
C ALA A 193 1.45 -0.59 -13.14
N VAL A 194 0.56 0.02 -12.36
CA VAL A 194 0.06 1.38 -12.60
C VAL A 194 0.86 2.33 -11.72
N VAL A 195 1.67 3.16 -12.33
CA VAL A 195 2.56 4.09 -11.64
C VAL A 195 2.03 5.51 -11.78
N TYR A 196 1.82 6.18 -10.66
CA TYR A 196 1.36 7.55 -10.59
C TYR A 196 2.50 8.47 -10.17
N THR A 197 2.79 9.49 -10.98
CA THR A 197 3.77 10.53 -10.63
C THR A 197 3.05 11.88 -10.55
N VAL A 198 3.18 12.55 -9.41
CA VAL A 198 2.67 13.90 -9.17
C VAL A 198 3.81 14.90 -9.33
N ARG A 199 3.57 15.96 -10.10
CA ARG A 199 4.53 17.05 -10.36
C ARG A 199 3.93 18.41 -10.02
#